data_0137e99977a59bfa02d94dca3ae59552
#
_entry.id   0137e99977a59bfa02d94dca3ae59552
#
_cell.length_a   1.000
_cell.length_b   1.000
_cell.length_c   1.000
_cell.angle_alpha   90.00
_cell.angle_beta   90.00
_cell.angle_gamma   90.00
#
_symmetry.space_group_name_H-M   'P 1'
#
loop_
_entity.id
_entity.type
_entity.pdbx_description
1 polymer ?
#
loop_
_entity_poly.entity_id
_entity_poly.type
_entity_poly.pdbx_seq_one_letter_code
_entity_poly.pdbx_strand_id
1 'polypeptide(L)'
;MPGDKPNPVFRYFENLIDPFRDAPDVTPPGRVLRFYAYYLLQVWPIFAVLLLVGLGGALVEVALFSFLADLVDMAQHTAPADFFREHAYTLAWMAFVVIVLRPLSIGLHDLLSHQTISPSLTTLVRWQNHRYVLNQGLAFFHNDFAGRVANRVLQTGYSLRDSAVQSVDALWHVILYAASALYLFAEADWRLVIPLVLWIAIYCCMLAYFVPRMQARAVIASEARSKLMGRIVDGYTNISTLKLFAHTRQEEDYARQAMTEQTEKQRLSTRVITAMDVSINTLNGVLIVSTAGLALWLWSIGSISLGAITLALGLVIRINNMSAWIMWEVNGISENVGMVQDGLATISQPRQVLDAPDAQPLRITRGEVRFDDMSFHYGSGREIISHLDLTVHAGEKIGLIGPSGAGKSTLVNVLLRLYDLEGGRILIDGQDIAHVTQASLRSQIGVVTQDTSLLHRSIRDNLLYGRPGATEAQLLDAIRRARADEFIGALVDGDGRRGLDAHVGERGVKLSGGQRQRIAIARVLLKDAPILILDEATSALDSEVEAAIQESLETLMQGKTVIAIAHRLSTIARMDRLVVLDRGQIVEAGTHAGLVAQGGLYARLWSHQTGGFVGLD
;
A
#
# COMPACT_ATOMS: atom_id res chain seq x y z
N MET A 1 -6.33 25.64 -15.66
CA MET A 1 -5.34 26.35 -16.52
C MET A 1 -5.35 25.67 -17.86
N PRO A 2 -5.56 26.35 -18.99
CA PRO A 2 -5.62 25.70 -20.31
C PRO A 2 -4.21 25.42 -20.83
N GLY A 3 -3.91 24.12 -21.01
CA GLY A 3 -3.08 23.62 -22.10
C GLY A 3 -1.60 24.00 -22.15
N ASP A 4 -0.79 23.70 -21.11
CA ASP A 4 0.65 23.52 -21.34
C ASP A 4 0.84 22.19 -22.10
N LYS A 5 1.09 22.31 -23.42
CA LYS A 5 1.60 21.17 -24.19
C LYS A 5 2.96 20.83 -23.59
N PRO A 6 3.15 19.62 -23.03
CA PRO A 6 4.41 19.28 -22.41
C PRO A 6 5.55 19.45 -23.43
N ASN A 7 6.65 20.05 -22.97
CA ASN A 7 7.86 20.21 -23.80
C ASN A 7 8.26 18.82 -24.33
N PRO A 8 8.55 18.67 -25.62
CA PRO A 8 8.87 17.38 -26.24
C PRO A 8 10.04 16.65 -25.55
N VAL A 9 10.99 17.38 -24.98
CA VAL A 9 12.10 16.80 -24.21
C VAL A 9 11.57 16.10 -22.96
N PHE A 10 10.77 16.77 -22.14
CA PHE A 10 10.19 16.14 -20.92
C PHE A 10 9.35 14.93 -21.27
N ARG A 11 8.49 15.05 -22.29
CA ARG A 11 7.64 13.95 -22.75
C ARG A 11 8.44 12.71 -23.19
N TYR A 12 9.61 12.92 -23.81
CA TYR A 12 10.48 11.79 -24.17
C TYR A 12 10.97 11.05 -22.94
N PHE A 13 11.47 11.78 -21.92
CA PHE A 13 11.97 11.19 -20.68
C PHE A 13 10.85 10.55 -19.83
N GLU A 14 9.69 11.18 -19.76
CA GLU A 14 8.51 10.66 -19.05
C GLU A 14 8.02 9.30 -19.60
N ASN A 15 8.18 9.06 -20.90
CA ASN A 15 7.74 7.83 -21.56
C ASN A 15 8.79 6.70 -21.60
N LEU A 16 9.96 6.86 -21.01
CA LEU A 16 11.00 5.83 -20.99
C LEU A 16 10.65 4.60 -20.12
N ILE A 17 9.79 4.79 -19.13
CA ILE A 17 9.28 3.72 -18.26
C ILE A 17 7.76 3.69 -18.37
N ASP A 18 7.19 2.54 -18.72
CA ASP A 18 5.75 2.31 -18.60
C ASP A 18 5.39 2.01 -17.13
N PRO A 19 4.70 2.94 -16.43
CA PRO A 19 4.36 2.79 -15.02
C PRO A 19 3.26 1.75 -14.76
N PHE A 20 2.51 1.33 -15.80
CA PHE A 20 1.41 0.37 -15.67
C PHE A 20 1.75 -1.00 -16.26
N ARG A 21 3.03 -1.26 -16.51
CA ARG A 21 3.50 -2.53 -17.02
C ARG A 21 3.02 -3.69 -16.15
N ASP A 22 2.51 -4.74 -16.80
CA ASP A 22 2.07 -5.95 -16.11
C ASP A 22 3.25 -6.68 -15.45
N ALA A 23 3.03 -7.07 -14.19
CA ALA A 23 3.95 -7.94 -13.48
C ALA A 23 3.61 -9.41 -13.74
N PRO A 24 4.58 -10.33 -13.67
CA PRO A 24 4.30 -11.74 -13.53
C PRO A 24 3.40 -12.00 -12.33
N ASP A 25 2.44 -12.92 -12.45
CA ASP A 25 1.54 -13.28 -11.34
C ASP A 25 2.24 -14.18 -10.32
N VAL A 26 3.29 -13.64 -9.71
CA VAL A 26 4.16 -14.32 -8.73
C VAL A 26 4.18 -13.52 -7.45
N THR A 27 4.26 -14.22 -6.33
CA THR A 27 4.42 -13.57 -5.01
C THR A 27 5.68 -12.69 -5.00
N PRO A 28 5.58 -11.39 -4.68
CA PRO A 28 6.74 -10.53 -4.56
C PRO A 28 7.74 -11.08 -3.53
N PRO A 29 9.07 -11.01 -3.80
CA PRO A 29 10.07 -11.60 -2.93
C PRO A 29 10.06 -11.04 -1.50
N GLY A 30 10.06 -11.90 -0.48
CA GLY A 30 10.05 -11.50 0.93
C GLY A 30 11.40 -11.02 1.51
N ARG A 31 12.50 -11.10 0.72
CA ARG A 31 13.82 -10.60 1.14
C ARG A 31 14.08 -9.24 0.49
N VAL A 32 14.50 -8.27 1.27
CA VAL A 32 14.73 -6.88 0.84
C VAL A 32 15.54 -6.79 -0.46
N LEU A 33 16.74 -7.36 -0.51
CA LEU A 33 17.60 -7.30 -1.70
C LEU A 33 16.97 -7.93 -2.95
N ARG A 34 16.23 -9.05 -2.80
CA ARG A 34 15.52 -9.68 -3.91
C ARG A 34 14.34 -8.85 -4.37
N PHE A 35 13.70 -8.15 -3.45
CA PHE A 35 12.59 -7.24 -3.75
C PHE A 35 13.09 -6.02 -4.55
N TYR A 36 14.21 -5.42 -4.15
CA TYR A 36 14.86 -4.38 -4.95
C TYR A 36 15.23 -4.90 -6.34
N ALA A 37 15.90 -6.05 -6.42
CA ALA A 37 16.27 -6.65 -7.70
C ALA A 37 15.06 -6.92 -8.59
N TYR A 38 13.93 -7.38 -8.03
CA TYR A 38 12.71 -7.64 -8.76
C TYR A 38 12.17 -6.41 -9.52
N TYR A 39 12.22 -5.22 -8.90
CA TYR A 39 11.76 -3.98 -9.54
C TYR A 39 12.84 -3.31 -10.36
N LEU A 40 14.08 -3.21 -9.86
CA LEU A 40 15.15 -2.52 -10.54
C LEU A 40 15.59 -3.22 -11.83
N LEU A 41 15.53 -4.56 -11.89
CA LEU A 41 15.80 -5.30 -13.12
C LEU A 41 14.78 -5.01 -14.23
N GLN A 42 13.57 -4.58 -13.91
CA GLN A 42 12.59 -4.18 -14.92
C GLN A 42 12.97 -2.86 -15.62
N VAL A 43 13.78 -2.03 -14.97
CA VAL A 43 14.18 -0.69 -15.44
C VAL A 43 15.72 -0.51 -15.43
N TRP A 44 16.47 -1.62 -15.44
CA TRP A 44 17.94 -1.61 -15.34
C TRP A 44 18.65 -0.72 -16.37
N PRO A 45 18.17 -0.59 -17.65
CA PRO A 45 18.87 0.25 -18.63
C PRO A 45 18.87 1.71 -18.20
N ILE A 46 17.80 2.19 -17.56
CA ILE A 46 17.69 3.57 -17.07
C ILE A 46 18.68 3.82 -15.93
N PHE A 47 18.81 2.87 -15.00
CA PHE A 47 19.79 2.94 -13.92
C PHE A 47 21.23 2.84 -14.45
N ALA A 48 21.48 2.07 -15.49
CA ALA A 48 22.80 2.02 -16.14
C ALA A 48 23.16 3.37 -16.79
N VAL A 49 22.19 4.02 -17.46
CA VAL A 49 22.41 5.38 -18.00
C VAL A 49 22.59 6.39 -16.88
N LEU A 50 21.81 6.31 -15.80
CA LEU A 50 21.98 7.19 -14.63
C LEU A 50 23.38 7.06 -14.02
N LEU A 51 23.88 5.83 -13.89
CA LEU A 51 25.26 5.56 -13.43
C LEU A 51 26.30 6.21 -14.34
N LEU A 52 26.16 6.09 -15.65
CA LEU A 52 27.09 6.70 -16.62
C LEU A 52 27.05 8.24 -16.58
N VAL A 53 25.86 8.82 -16.49
CA VAL A 53 25.68 10.27 -16.40
C VAL A 53 26.23 10.80 -15.07
N GLY A 54 25.98 10.09 -13.97
CA GLY A 54 26.52 10.39 -12.65
C GLY A 54 28.06 10.37 -12.65
N LEU A 55 28.67 9.35 -13.30
CA LEU A 55 30.12 9.29 -13.50
C LEU A 55 30.63 10.53 -14.25
N GLY A 56 30.00 10.88 -15.38
CA GLY A 56 30.39 12.06 -16.17
C GLY A 56 30.31 13.35 -15.36
N GLY A 57 29.21 13.55 -14.61
CA GLY A 57 29.00 14.69 -13.71
C GLY A 57 30.08 14.79 -12.63
N ALA A 58 30.40 13.66 -11.99
CA ALA A 58 31.43 13.63 -10.94
C ALA A 58 32.84 13.91 -11.49
N LEU A 59 33.16 13.42 -12.69
CA LEU A 59 34.45 13.76 -13.35
C LEU A 59 34.55 15.25 -13.68
N VAL A 60 33.47 15.87 -14.16
CA VAL A 60 33.40 17.31 -14.40
C VAL A 60 33.64 18.11 -13.12
N GLU A 61 33.01 17.70 -12.01
CA GLU A 61 33.17 18.35 -10.71
C GLU A 61 34.63 18.26 -10.20
N VAL A 62 35.29 17.11 -10.38
CA VAL A 62 36.71 16.94 -10.02
C VAL A 62 37.61 17.84 -10.87
N ALA A 63 37.37 17.95 -12.18
CA ALA A 63 38.11 18.80 -13.09
C ALA A 63 38.11 20.29 -12.68
N LEU A 64 37.00 20.75 -12.01
CA LEU A 64 36.95 22.15 -11.54
C LEU A 64 38.02 22.48 -10.51
N PHE A 65 38.40 21.52 -9.65
CA PHE A 65 39.48 21.74 -8.67
C PHE A 65 40.85 21.78 -9.33
N SER A 66 41.11 20.93 -10.34
CA SER A 66 42.32 21.00 -11.16
C SER A 66 42.41 22.34 -11.89
N PHE A 67 41.30 22.79 -12.50
CA PHE A 67 41.26 24.10 -13.19
C PHE A 67 41.59 25.26 -12.26
N LEU A 68 41.15 25.22 -11.01
CA LEU A 68 41.47 26.26 -10.05
C LEU A 68 43.00 26.29 -9.74
N ALA A 69 43.61 25.13 -9.58
CA ALA A 69 45.04 25.00 -9.38
C ALA A 69 45.84 25.52 -10.58
N ASP A 70 45.44 25.07 -11.79
CA ASP A 70 46.10 25.48 -13.05
C ASP A 70 46.01 27.00 -13.26
N LEU A 71 44.84 27.62 -12.95
CA LEU A 71 44.67 29.07 -13.06
C LEU A 71 45.63 29.83 -12.14
N VAL A 72 45.83 29.36 -10.90
CA VAL A 72 46.76 29.98 -9.95
C VAL A 72 48.20 29.84 -10.43
N ASP A 73 48.59 28.65 -10.88
CA ASP A 73 49.97 28.41 -11.37
C ASP A 73 50.25 29.15 -12.67
N MET A 74 49.31 29.20 -13.62
CA MET A 74 49.42 30.02 -14.83
C MET A 74 49.60 31.53 -14.51
N ALA A 75 48.81 32.04 -13.53
CA ALA A 75 48.88 33.44 -13.12
C ALA A 75 50.22 33.81 -12.44
N GLN A 76 50.89 32.84 -11.82
CA GLN A 76 52.21 33.06 -11.21
C GLN A 76 53.35 33.09 -12.22
N HIS A 77 53.25 32.31 -13.28
CA HIS A 77 54.36 32.12 -14.21
C HIS A 77 54.25 32.98 -15.46
N THR A 78 53.14 33.69 -15.70
CA THR A 78 52.90 34.49 -16.90
C THR A 78 52.72 35.96 -16.55
N ALA A 79 53.32 36.86 -17.35
CA ALA A 79 53.10 38.28 -17.18
C ALA A 79 51.63 38.66 -17.44
N PRO A 80 51.03 39.57 -16.63
CA PRO A 80 49.62 39.92 -16.75
C PRO A 80 49.16 40.37 -18.13
N ALA A 81 50.04 40.99 -18.90
CA ALA A 81 49.75 41.48 -20.25
C ALA A 81 49.63 40.36 -21.28
N ASP A 82 50.34 39.24 -21.12
CA ASP A 82 50.38 38.12 -22.06
C ASP A 82 49.50 36.97 -21.64
N PHE A 83 48.96 36.99 -20.42
CA PHE A 83 48.20 35.90 -19.81
C PHE A 83 47.06 35.33 -20.70
N PHE A 84 46.19 36.19 -21.19
CA PHE A 84 45.07 35.77 -22.04
C PHE A 84 45.51 35.29 -23.43
N ARG A 85 46.63 35.77 -23.93
CA ARG A 85 47.14 35.37 -25.24
C ARG A 85 47.82 34.00 -25.20
N GLU A 86 48.59 33.73 -24.16
CA GLU A 86 49.30 32.46 -24.01
C GLU A 86 48.36 31.32 -23.59
N HIS A 87 47.35 31.60 -22.77
CA HIS A 87 46.45 30.57 -22.21
C HIS A 87 45.04 30.57 -22.81
N ALA A 88 44.80 31.28 -23.93
CA ALA A 88 43.47 31.42 -24.53
C ALA A 88 42.75 30.09 -24.78
N TYR A 89 43.44 29.06 -25.27
CA TYR A 89 42.85 27.73 -25.53
C TYR A 89 42.46 27.03 -24.24
N THR A 90 43.33 27.02 -23.22
CA THR A 90 43.10 26.40 -21.92
C THR A 90 41.92 27.06 -21.20
N LEU A 91 41.89 28.41 -21.21
CA LEU A 91 40.78 29.17 -20.63
C LEU A 91 39.48 28.94 -21.35
N ALA A 92 39.48 28.85 -22.68
CA ALA A 92 38.30 28.52 -23.47
C ALA A 92 37.78 27.09 -23.17
N TRP A 93 38.70 26.11 -23.02
CA TRP A 93 38.36 24.75 -22.64
C TRP A 93 37.73 24.69 -21.22
N MET A 94 38.36 25.36 -20.24
CA MET A 94 37.82 25.47 -18.88
C MET A 94 36.42 26.08 -18.88
N ALA A 95 36.26 27.20 -19.60
CA ALA A 95 34.96 27.86 -19.76
C ALA A 95 33.91 26.94 -20.42
N PHE A 96 34.29 26.20 -21.46
CA PHE A 96 33.40 25.22 -22.11
C PHE A 96 32.95 24.13 -21.15
N VAL A 97 33.85 23.56 -20.35
CA VAL A 97 33.53 22.55 -19.36
C VAL A 97 32.53 23.10 -18.31
N VAL A 98 32.78 24.31 -17.80
CA VAL A 98 31.93 24.92 -16.75
C VAL A 98 30.56 25.36 -17.29
N ILE A 99 30.51 25.97 -18.48
CA ILE A 99 29.31 26.61 -19.02
C ILE A 99 28.47 25.60 -19.80
N VAL A 100 29.06 24.56 -20.41
CA VAL A 100 28.34 23.62 -21.29
C VAL A 100 28.27 22.23 -20.68
N LEU A 101 29.41 21.59 -20.40
CA LEU A 101 29.41 20.18 -19.96
C LEU A 101 28.80 19.99 -18.57
N ARG A 102 29.07 20.89 -17.64
CA ARG A 102 28.54 20.81 -16.29
C ARG A 102 27.01 20.95 -16.25
N PRO A 103 26.39 22.00 -16.81
CA PRO A 103 24.92 22.09 -16.85
C PRO A 103 24.27 20.97 -17.65
N LEU A 104 24.94 20.49 -18.72
CA LEU A 104 24.43 19.37 -19.52
C LEU A 104 24.39 18.07 -18.70
N SER A 105 25.45 17.75 -17.95
CA SER A 105 25.48 16.55 -17.10
C SER A 105 24.47 16.62 -15.96
N ILE A 106 24.34 17.77 -15.29
CA ILE A 106 23.34 17.99 -14.24
C ILE A 106 21.92 17.90 -14.83
N GLY A 107 21.67 18.58 -15.95
CA GLY A 107 20.35 18.56 -16.60
C GLY A 107 19.93 17.16 -17.06
N LEU A 108 20.88 16.37 -17.59
CA LEU A 108 20.59 14.99 -17.99
C LEU A 108 20.33 14.08 -16.77
N HIS A 109 21.12 14.25 -15.70
CA HIS A 109 20.89 13.56 -14.44
C HIS A 109 19.48 13.88 -13.86
N ASP A 110 19.11 15.16 -13.84
CA ASP A 110 17.82 15.62 -13.33
C ASP A 110 16.66 15.13 -14.19
N LEU A 111 16.81 15.11 -15.52
CA LEU A 111 15.80 14.54 -16.43
C LEU A 111 15.58 13.05 -16.17
N LEU A 112 16.65 12.28 -15.94
CA LEU A 112 16.55 10.86 -15.61
C LEU A 112 15.94 10.65 -14.22
N SER A 113 16.42 11.35 -13.20
CA SER A 113 15.98 11.18 -11.82
C SER A 113 14.58 11.71 -11.59
N HIS A 114 14.28 12.96 -12.02
CA HIS A 114 13.03 13.63 -11.68
C HIS A 114 11.92 13.39 -12.70
N GLN A 115 12.20 13.26 -13.99
CA GLN A 115 11.16 13.07 -15.00
C GLN A 115 10.92 11.59 -15.33
N THR A 116 12.00 10.76 -15.36
CA THR A 116 11.86 9.34 -15.71
C THR A 116 11.62 8.47 -14.49
N ILE A 117 12.55 8.48 -13.52
CA ILE A 117 12.57 7.51 -12.41
C ILE A 117 11.52 7.90 -11.36
N SER A 118 11.51 9.16 -10.93
CA SER A 118 10.69 9.58 -9.79
C SER A 118 9.20 9.30 -9.96
N PRO A 119 8.50 9.71 -11.01
CA PRO A 119 7.09 9.42 -11.17
C PRO A 119 6.82 7.98 -11.61
N SER A 120 7.56 7.50 -12.63
CA SER A 120 7.21 6.26 -13.32
C SER A 120 7.59 5.01 -12.52
N LEU A 121 8.78 4.95 -11.91
CA LEU A 121 9.17 3.80 -11.07
C LEU A 121 8.31 3.74 -9.80
N THR A 122 8.02 4.88 -9.16
CA THR A 122 7.13 4.91 -7.99
C THR A 122 5.76 4.35 -8.34
N THR A 123 5.20 4.77 -9.48
CA THR A 123 3.89 4.30 -9.95
C THR A 123 3.93 2.82 -10.35
N LEU A 124 4.99 2.36 -11.03
CA LEU A 124 5.19 0.96 -11.38
C LEU A 124 5.14 0.05 -10.14
N VAL A 125 5.93 0.38 -9.13
CA VAL A 125 5.97 -0.40 -7.88
C VAL A 125 4.61 -0.39 -7.17
N ARG A 126 3.97 0.78 -7.07
CA ARG A 126 2.63 0.92 -6.48
C ARG A 126 1.58 0.14 -7.23
N TRP A 127 1.59 0.21 -8.56
CA TRP A 127 0.63 -0.50 -9.42
C TRP A 127 0.74 -2.01 -9.27
N GLN A 128 1.95 -2.55 -9.37
CA GLN A 128 2.19 -3.98 -9.26
C GLN A 128 1.85 -4.49 -7.85
N ASN A 129 2.24 -3.77 -6.80
CA ASN A 129 1.88 -4.10 -5.41
C ASN A 129 0.37 -4.01 -5.19
N HIS A 130 -0.29 -2.97 -5.69
CA HIS A 130 -1.74 -2.82 -5.57
C HIS A 130 -2.49 -3.97 -6.23
N ARG A 131 -2.12 -4.35 -7.46
CA ARG A 131 -2.71 -5.50 -8.15
C ARG A 131 -2.51 -6.80 -7.37
N TYR A 132 -1.32 -7.01 -6.84
CA TYR A 132 -1.03 -8.21 -6.05
C TYR A 132 -1.87 -8.25 -4.76
N VAL A 133 -1.90 -7.15 -4.01
CA VAL A 133 -2.67 -7.04 -2.76
C VAL A 133 -4.17 -7.12 -3.01
N LEU A 134 -4.70 -6.50 -4.08
CA LEU A 134 -6.13 -6.56 -4.42
C LEU A 134 -6.62 -8.00 -4.66
N ASN A 135 -5.74 -8.89 -5.11
CA ASN A 135 -6.03 -10.31 -5.34
C ASN A 135 -5.74 -11.21 -4.12
N GLN A 136 -5.51 -10.63 -2.94
CA GLN A 136 -5.40 -11.39 -1.68
C GLN A 136 -6.77 -11.91 -1.23
N GLY A 137 -6.76 -13.00 -0.45
CA GLY A 137 -7.98 -13.54 0.16
C GLY A 137 -8.58 -12.64 1.23
N LEU A 138 -9.85 -12.86 1.55
CA LEU A 138 -10.58 -12.07 2.55
C LEU A 138 -9.91 -12.10 3.94
N ALA A 139 -9.32 -13.24 4.33
CA ALA A 139 -8.59 -13.39 5.58
C ALA A 139 -7.46 -12.37 5.75
N PHE A 140 -6.76 -12.05 4.66
CA PHE A 140 -5.70 -11.04 4.68
C PHE A 140 -6.23 -9.67 5.12
N PHE A 141 -7.38 -9.25 4.56
CA PHE A 141 -7.98 -7.94 4.89
C PHE A 141 -8.66 -7.91 6.26
N HIS A 142 -9.10 -9.05 6.79
CA HIS A 142 -9.64 -9.14 8.16
C HIS A 142 -8.54 -9.06 9.22
N ASN A 143 -7.31 -9.51 8.90
CA ASN A 143 -6.19 -9.54 9.83
C ASN A 143 -5.39 -8.24 9.88
N ASP A 144 -5.64 -7.28 8.98
CA ASP A 144 -4.96 -5.99 8.94
C ASP A 144 -5.93 -4.83 8.61
N PHE A 145 -5.62 -3.63 9.10
CA PHE A 145 -6.43 -2.44 8.81
C PHE A 145 -6.21 -1.97 7.38
N ALA A 146 -7.30 -1.73 6.64
CA ALA A 146 -7.25 -1.27 5.24
C ALA A 146 -6.37 -0.03 5.04
N GLY A 147 -6.43 0.95 5.95
CA GLY A 147 -5.58 2.14 5.92
C GLY A 147 -4.08 1.82 6.08
N ARG A 148 -3.73 0.84 6.91
CA ARG A 148 -2.34 0.39 7.08
C ARG A 148 -1.83 -0.32 5.83
N VAL A 149 -2.63 -1.21 5.26
CA VAL A 149 -2.31 -1.90 4.01
C VAL A 149 -2.10 -0.89 2.86
N ALA A 150 -3.02 0.06 2.70
CA ALA A 150 -2.92 1.11 1.69
C ALA A 150 -1.66 1.97 1.85
N ASN A 151 -1.36 2.39 3.09
CA ASN A 151 -0.18 3.18 3.39
C ASN A 151 1.12 2.43 3.06
N ARG A 152 1.22 1.14 3.42
CA ARG A 152 2.37 0.29 3.11
C ARG A 152 2.58 0.14 1.60
N VAL A 153 1.52 -0.12 0.84
CA VAL A 153 1.59 -0.20 -0.63
C VAL A 153 2.09 1.11 -1.24
N LEU A 154 1.56 2.25 -0.78
CA LEU A 154 1.92 3.57 -1.31
C LEU A 154 3.34 4.00 -0.93
N GLN A 155 3.74 3.79 0.33
CA GLN A 155 5.07 4.19 0.82
C GLN A 155 6.19 3.31 0.27
N THR A 156 5.98 1.99 0.12
CA THR A 156 6.98 1.08 -0.42
C THR A 156 7.48 1.52 -1.79
N GLY A 157 6.59 2.00 -2.68
CA GLY A 157 6.96 2.49 -4.00
C GLY A 157 7.88 3.71 -3.95
N TYR A 158 7.57 4.67 -3.09
CA TYR A 158 8.37 5.87 -2.87
C TYR A 158 9.74 5.53 -2.26
N SER A 159 9.73 4.73 -1.19
CA SER A 159 10.96 4.42 -0.44
C SER A 159 11.92 3.53 -1.21
N LEU A 160 11.42 2.59 -2.03
CA LEU A 160 12.26 1.79 -2.92
C LEU A 160 12.96 2.67 -3.95
N ARG A 161 12.22 3.57 -4.60
CA ARG A 161 12.79 4.49 -5.59
C ARG A 161 13.85 5.40 -4.96
N ASP A 162 13.53 6.07 -3.85
CA ASP A 162 14.43 7.03 -3.23
C ASP A 162 15.72 6.37 -2.76
N SER A 163 15.63 5.25 -2.04
CA SER A 163 16.83 4.53 -1.61
C SER A 163 17.66 4.00 -2.77
N ALA A 164 17.04 3.63 -3.90
CA ALA A 164 17.78 3.18 -5.08
C ALA A 164 18.54 4.35 -5.75
N VAL A 165 17.86 5.49 -5.97
CA VAL A 165 18.51 6.69 -6.55
C VAL A 165 19.61 7.21 -5.63
N GLN A 166 19.29 7.39 -4.34
CA GLN A 166 20.25 7.83 -3.32
C GLN A 166 21.48 6.91 -3.25
N SER A 167 21.29 5.60 -3.39
CA SER A 167 22.43 4.66 -3.39
C SER A 167 23.33 4.84 -4.61
N VAL A 168 22.77 5.14 -5.78
CA VAL A 168 23.54 5.43 -7.00
C VAL A 168 24.32 6.73 -6.84
N ASP A 169 23.67 7.79 -6.34
CA ASP A 169 24.30 9.09 -6.16
C ASP A 169 25.41 9.03 -5.10
N ALA A 170 25.14 8.39 -3.96
CA ALA A 170 26.10 8.20 -2.90
C ALA A 170 27.34 7.40 -3.37
N LEU A 171 27.14 6.36 -4.20
CA LEU A 171 28.23 5.54 -4.72
C LEU A 171 29.25 6.39 -5.49
N TRP A 172 28.78 7.22 -6.42
CA TRP A 172 29.66 8.05 -7.24
C TRP A 172 30.33 9.16 -6.43
N HIS A 173 29.57 9.84 -5.58
CA HIS A 173 30.11 10.90 -4.74
C HIS A 173 31.19 10.37 -3.79
N VAL A 174 30.95 9.21 -3.14
CA VAL A 174 31.95 8.67 -2.20
C VAL A 174 33.16 8.10 -2.91
N ILE A 175 32.96 7.21 -3.89
CA ILE A 175 34.09 6.48 -4.52
C ILE A 175 34.91 7.40 -5.39
N LEU A 176 34.29 8.17 -6.27
CA LEU A 176 35.00 8.94 -7.24
C LEU A 176 35.72 10.14 -6.60
N TYR A 177 35.05 10.84 -5.68
CA TYR A 177 35.71 11.96 -5.00
C TYR A 177 36.85 11.49 -4.09
N ALA A 178 36.67 10.39 -3.34
CA ALA A 178 37.77 9.86 -2.53
C ALA A 178 38.94 9.41 -3.39
N ALA A 179 38.70 8.69 -4.49
CA ALA A 179 39.72 8.24 -5.41
C ALA A 179 40.42 9.41 -6.10
N SER A 180 39.67 10.43 -6.57
CA SER A 180 40.23 11.61 -7.23
C SER A 180 41.01 12.47 -6.27
N ALA A 181 40.55 12.66 -5.04
CA ALA A 181 41.31 13.42 -4.04
C ALA A 181 42.63 12.73 -3.70
N LEU A 182 42.63 11.40 -3.53
CA LEU A 182 43.84 10.61 -3.31
C LEU A 182 44.80 10.71 -4.49
N TYR A 183 44.30 10.62 -5.72
CA TYR A 183 45.10 10.75 -6.93
C TYR A 183 45.75 12.16 -7.06
N LEU A 184 44.94 13.21 -6.95
CA LEU A 184 45.39 14.59 -7.08
C LEU A 184 46.38 15.00 -5.97
N PHE A 185 46.18 14.49 -4.74
CA PHE A 185 47.14 14.71 -3.66
C PHE A 185 48.45 13.97 -3.89
N ALA A 186 48.40 12.73 -4.38
CA ALA A 186 49.59 11.95 -4.70
C ALA A 186 50.41 12.55 -5.85
N GLU A 187 49.73 13.14 -6.84
CA GLU A 187 50.36 13.85 -7.95
C GLU A 187 51.06 15.14 -7.50
N ALA A 188 50.43 15.89 -6.59
CA ALA A 188 51.02 17.10 -6.02
C ALA A 188 52.20 16.77 -5.08
N ASP A 189 52.01 15.96 -4.07
CA ASP A 189 53.02 15.36 -3.19
C ASP A 189 52.38 14.23 -2.37
N TRP A 190 53.00 13.04 -2.40
CA TRP A 190 52.48 11.84 -1.71
C TRP A 190 52.22 12.06 -0.20
N ARG A 191 52.91 13.01 0.45
CA ARG A 191 52.73 13.33 1.87
C ARG A 191 51.38 13.94 2.16
N LEU A 192 50.75 14.64 1.20
CA LEU A 192 49.41 15.20 1.31
C LEU A 192 48.33 14.12 1.40
N VAL A 193 48.63 12.89 0.96
CA VAL A 193 47.72 11.74 1.06
C VAL A 193 47.56 11.30 2.51
N ILE A 194 48.58 11.49 3.38
CA ILE A 194 48.60 10.97 4.75
C ILE A 194 47.43 11.51 5.60
N PRO A 195 47.20 12.83 5.71
CA PRO A 195 46.06 13.36 6.46
C PRO A 195 44.73 12.86 5.95
N LEU A 196 44.56 12.69 4.63
CA LEU A 196 43.34 12.24 3.99
C LEU A 196 43.05 10.75 4.30
N VAL A 197 44.04 9.87 4.18
CA VAL A 197 43.90 8.45 4.49
C VAL A 197 43.57 8.25 5.98
N LEU A 198 44.25 8.99 6.86
CA LEU A 198 43.95 8.93 8.30
C LEU A 198 42.52 9.41 8.59
N TRP A 199 42.10 10.48 7.93
CA TRP A 199 40.72 10.98 8.04
C TRP A 199 39.70 9.93 7.56
N ILE A 200 39.91 9.30 6.38
CA ILE A 200 39.02 8.25 5.86
C ILE A 200 38.93 7.10 6.86
N ALA A 201 40.07 6.64 7.40
CA ALA A 201 40.05 5.54 8.38
C ALA A 201 39.25 5.88 9.64
N ILE A 202 39.49 7.09 10.21
CA ILE A 202 38.75 7.53 11.42
C ILE A 202 37.27 7.73 11.09
N TYR A 203 36.93 8.32 9.92
CA TYR A 203 35.57 8.53 9.46
C TYR A 203 34.81 7.19 9.33
N CYS A 204 35.42 6.18 8.72
CA CYS A 204 34.84 4.84 8.62
C CYS A 204 34.61 4.21 10.00
N CYS A 205 35.57 4.36 10.93
CA CYS A 205 35.42 3.91 12.33
C CYS A 205 34.24 4.63 13.03
N MET A 206 34.10 5.94 12.80
CA MET A 206 32.98 6.71 13.36
C MET A 206 31.64 6.26 12.78
N LEU A 207 31.54 6.04 11.48
CA LEU A 207 30.33 5.49 10.86
C LEU A 207 29.98 4.12 11.45
N ALA A 208 30.95 3.21 11.55
CA ALA A 208 30.74 1.89 12.13
C ALA A 208 30.31 1.93 13.62
N TYR A 209 30.70 2.99 14.35
CA TYR A 209 30.29 3.19 15.75
C TYR A 209 28.91 3.83 15.88
N PHE A 210 28.63 4.91 15.13
CA PHE A 210 27.43 5.71 15.31
C PHE A 210 26.21 5.14 14.56
N VAL A 211 26.37 4.65 13.31
CA VAL A 211 25.23 4.22 12.48
C VAL A 211 24.38 3.12 13.13
N PRO A 212 24.96 2.02 13.68
CA PRO A 212 24.15 1.01 14.35
C PRO A 212 23.39 1.55 15.58
N ARG A 213 24.01 2.50 16.32
CA ARG A 213 23.40 3.15 17.48
C ARG A 213 22.24 4.06 17.09
N MET A 214 22.40 4.80 16.01
CA MET A 214 21.34 5.64 15.45
C MET A 214 20.16 4.77 15.02
N GLN A 215 20.39 3.69 14.28
CA GLN A 215 19.36 2.75 13.85
C GLN A 215 18.60 2.15 15.04
N ALA A 216 19.31 1.66 16.07
CA ALA A 216 18.67 1.10 17.26
C ALA A 216 17.79 2.14 17.99
N ARG A 217 18.24 3.39 18.10
CA ARG A 217 17.45 4.48 18.72
C ARG A 217 16.29 4.94 17.84
N ALA A 218 16.47 4.94 16.52
CA ALA A 218 15.42 5.27 15.57
C ALA A 218 14.26 4.27 15.62
N VAL A 219 14.54 2.97 15.74
CA VAL A 219 13.52 1.93 15.91
C VAL A 219 12.68 2.19 17.16
N ILE A 220 13.33 2.42 18.31
CA ILE A 220 12.63 2.70 19.59
C ILE A 220 11.78 3.96 19.50
N ALA A 221 12.27 5.02 18.85
CA ALA A 221 11.53 6.26 18.64
C ALA A 221 10.33 6.07 17.69
N SER A 222 10.49 5.23 16.66
CA SER A 222 9.43 4.86 15.71
C SER A 222 8.31 4.06 16.37
N GLU A 223 8.66 3.10 17.24
CA GLU A 223 7.67 2.34 18.03
C GLU A 223 6.86 3.25 18.95
N ALA A 224 7.52 4.18 19.64
CA ALA A 224 6.83 5.16 20.49
C ALA A 224 5.91 6.09 19.67
N ARG A 225 6.32 6.48 18.47
CA ARG A 225 5.49 7.27 17.52
C ARG A 225 4.27 6.47 17.07
N SER A 226 4.45 5.19 16.74
CA SER A 226 3.35 4.31 16.33
C SER A 226 2.33 4.11 17.45
N LYS A 227 2.81 3.94 18.70
CA LYS A 227 1.97 3.84 19.89
C LYS A 227 1.16 5.13 20.15
N LEU A 228 1.80 6.30 20.02
CA LEU A 228 1.12 7.60 20.10
C LEU A 228 0.05 7.73 19.02
N MET A 229 0.40 7.42 17.77
CA MET A 229 -0.54 7.49 16.66
C MET A 229 -1.75 6.57 16.88
N GLY A 230 -1.51 5.35 17.38
CA GLY A 230 -2.59 4.42 17.73
C GLY A 230 -3.57 5.02 18.74
N ARG A 231 -3.08 5.65 19.83
CA ARG A 231 -3.93 6.29 20.83
C ARG A 231 -4.75 7.47 20.28
N ILE A 232 -4.12 8.31 19.45
CA ILE A 232 -4.81 9.46 18.83
C ILE A 232 -5.90 8.97 17.86
N VAL A 233 -5.58 7.99 17.03
CA VAL A 233 -6.55 7.42 16.06
C VAL A 233 -7.71 6.76 16.79
N ASP A 234 -7.45 6.04 17.87
CA ASP A 234 -8.50 5.42 18.69
C ASP A 234 -9.46 6.48 19.26
N GLY A 235 -8.92 7.55 19.86
CA GLY A 235 -9.72 8.68 20.38
C GLY A 235 -10.57 9.35 19.29
N TYR A 236 -10.02 9.57 18.09
CA TYR A 236 -10.77 10.21 17.00
C TYR A 236 -11.80 9.26 16.37
N THR A 237 -11.50 7.98 16.27
CA THR A 237 -12.44 6.98 15.77
C THR A 237 -13.65 6.84 16.70
N ASN A 238 -13.40 6.91 18.01
CA ASN A 238 -14.44 6.80 19.04
C ASN A 238 -14.89 8.17 19.59
N ILE A 239 -14.78 9.25 18.81
CA ILE A 239 -15.04 10.62 19.24
C ILE A 239 -16.46 10.80 19.80
N SER A 240 -17.43 10.12 19.24
CA SER A 240 -18.82 10.15 19.73
C SER A 240 -18.93 9.64 21.16
N THR A 241 -18.25 8.55 21.50
CA THR A 241 -18.18 8.00 22.86
C THR A 241 -17.53 9.00 23.81
N LEU A 242 -16.37 9.57 23.42
CA LEU A 242 -15.68 10.57 24.24
C LEU A 242 -16.55 11.80 24.51
N LYS A 243 -17.29 12.25 23.51
CA LYS A 243 -18.21 13.41 23.67
C LYS A 243 -19.42 13.08 24.54
N LEU A 244 -19.98 11.86 24.44
CA LEU A 244 -21.12 11.42 25.24
C LEU A 244 -20.80 11.29 26.73
N PHE A 245 -19.60 10.79 27.07
CA PHE A 245 -19.20 10.57 28.46
C PHE A 245 -18.44 11.75 29.08
N ALA A 246 -18.18 12.82 28.33
CA ALA A 246 -17.54 14.08 28.78
C ALA A 246 -16.17 13.93 29.49
N HIS A 247 -15.44 12.84 29.27
CA HIS A 247 -14.12 12.59 29.90
C HIS A 247 -12.94 13.14 29.11
N THR A 248 -13.11 14.29 28.45
CA THR A 248 -12.09 14.92 27.58
C THR A 248 -10.73 15.11 28.29
N ARG A 249 -10.75 15.48 29.57
CA ARG A 249 -9.51 15.71 30.35
C ARG A 249 -8.70 14.43 30.58
N GLN A 250 -9.38 13.32 30.81
CA GLN A 250 -8.72 12.02 30.99
C GLN A 250 -8.04 11.56 29.69
N GLU A 251 -8.68 11.82 28.56
CA GLU A 251 -8.15 11.50 27.24
C GLU A 251 -6.96 12.42 26.86
N GLU A 252 -7.03 13.69 27.23
CA GLU A 252 -5.89 14.61 27.09
C GLU A 252 -4.67 14.14 27.88
N ASP A 253 -4.85 13.68 29.12
CA ASP A 253 -3.78 13.15 29.95
C ASP A 253 -3.20 11.83 29.38
N TYR A 254 -4.05 10.97 28.81
CA TYR A 254 -3.65 9.73 28.17
C TYR A 254 -2.82 9.99 26.90
N ALA A 255 -3.22 10.96 26.07
CA ALA A 255 -2.46 11.40 24.92
C ALA A 255 -1.15 12.09 25.34
N ARG A 256 -1.18 12.94 26.37
CA ARG A 256 0.00 13.63 26.93
C ARG A 256 1.07 12.66 27.38
N GLN A 257 0.70 11.57 28.07
CA GLN A 257 1.65 10.54 28.46
C GLN A 257 2.38 9.93 27.26
N ALA A 258 1.63 9.57 26.20
CA ALA A 258 2.22 8.99 24.99
C ALA A 258 3.12 10.00 24.26
N MET A 259 2.72 11.28 24.20
CA MET A 259 3.55 12.34 23.63
C MET A 259 4.83 12.56 24.41
N THR A 260 4.76 12.51 25.74
CA THR A 260 5.95 12.63 26.60
C THR A 260 6.91 11.46 26.37
N GLU A 261 6.41 10.23 26.38
CA GLU A 261 7.20 9.02 26.08
C GLU A 261 7.88 9.12 24.70
N GLN A 262 7.11 9.47 23.66
CA GLN A 262 7.63 9.65 22.30
C GLN A 262 8.70 10.74 22.24
N THR A 263 8.46 11.90 22.91
CA THR A 263 9.41 13.00 22.95
C THR A 263 10.72 12.62 23.63
N GLU A 264 10.68 11.86 24.71
CA GLU A 264 11.88 11.38 25.39
C GLU A 264 12.69 10.41 24.52
N LYS A 265 12.02 9.44 23.86
CA LYS A 265 12.70 8.51 22.94
C LYS A 265 13.31 9.25 21.74
N GLN A 266 12.60 10.24 21.21
CA GLN A 266 13.10 11.10 20.14
C GLN A 266 14.33 11.90 20.57
N ARG A 267 14.33 12.49 21.77
CA ARG A 267 15.48 13.20 22.34
C ARG A 267 16.71 12.30 22.47
N LEU A 268 16.53 11.05 22.90
CA LEU A 268 17.62 10.08 23.00
C LEU A 268 18.22 9.75 21.62
N SER A 269 17.38 9.63 20.59
CA SER A 269 17.83 9.45 19.20
C SER A 269 18.61 10.68 18.72
N THR A 270 18.06 11.88 18.89
CA THR A 270 18.69 13.13 18.46
C THR A 270 20.03 13.41 19.16
N ARG A 271 20.21 13.01 20.42
CA ARG A 271 21.51 13.11 21.12
C ARG A 271 22.62 12.34 20.42
N VAL A 272 22.33 11.15 19.89
CA VAL A 272 23.32 10.35 19.15
C VAL A 272 23.69 11.05 17.84
N ILE A 273 22.70 11.61 17.13
CA ILE A 273 22.92 12.40 15.91
C ILE A 273 23.79 13.60 16.21
N THR A 274 23.46 14.39 17.23
CA THR A 274 24.25 15.56 17.63
C THR A 274 25.69 15.20 18.00
N ALA A 275 25.88 14.10 18.76
CA ALA A 275 27.23 13.64 19.12
C ALA A 275 28.04 13.25 17.86
N MET A 276 27.42 12.59 16.90
CA MET A 276 28.04 12.24 15.62
C MET A 276 28.39 13.49 14.82
N ASP A 277 27.46 14.46 14.68
CA ASP A 277 27.69 15.72 13.97
C ASP A 277 28.87 16.50 14.53
N VAL A 278 28.93 16.68 15.85
CA VAL A 278 30.04 17.37 16.53
C VAL A 278 31.35 16.63 16.28
N SER A 279 31.35 15.30 16.36
CA SER A 279 32.55 14.48 16.16
C SER A 279 33.07 14.57 14.71
N ILE A 280 32.16 14.50 13.72
CA ILE A 280 32.51 14.64 12.30
C ILE A 280 33.03 16.04 12.01
N ASN A 281 32.38 17.10 12.48
CA ASN A 281 32.85 18.48 12.28
C ASN A 281 34.19 18.72 12.93
N THR A 282 34.47 18.13 14.09
CA THR A 282 35.80 18.17 14.73
C THR A 282 36.85 17.47 13.87
N LEU A 283 36.56 16.27 13.38
CA LEU A 283 37.45 15.51 12.50
C LEU A 283 37.73 16.27 11.20
N ASN A 284 36.72 16.90 10.62
CA ASN A 284 36.86 17.75 9.43
C ASN A 284 37.73 18.98 9.71
N GLY A 285 37.58 19.62 10.86
CA GLY A 285 38.45 20.72 11.27
C GLY A 285 39.91 20.28 11.39
N VAL A 286 40.17 19.10 11.96
CA VAL A 286 41.51 18.52 12.03
C VAL A 286 42.07 18.23 10.63
N LEU A 287 41.28 17.72 9.69
CA LEU A 287 41.68 17.51 8.30
C LEU A 287 42.08 18.83 7.64
N ILE A 288 41.26 19.88 7.77
CA ILE A 288 41.54 21.20 7.18
C ILE A 288 42.87 21.74 7.72
N VAL A 289 43.05 21.78 9.03
CA VAL A 289 44.26 22.35 9.66
C VAL A 289 45.51 21.53 9.33
N SER A 290 45.44 20.20 9.39
CA SER A 290 46.56 19.32 9.12
C SER A 290 46.99 19.37 7.66
N THR A 291 46.05 19.39 6.71
CA THR A 291 46.33 19.49 5.29
C THR A 291 46.89 20.89 4.94
N ALA A 292 46.29 21.97 5.47
CA ALA A 292 46.76 23.33 5.26
C ALA A 292 48.17 23.52 5.82
N GLY A 293 48.41 23.06 7.05
CA GLY A 293 49.72 23.16 7.69
C GLY A 293 50.80 22.38 6.94
N LEU A 294 50.49 21.17 6.49
CA LEU A 294 51.40 20.35 5.70
C LEU A 294 51.66 20.94 4.32
N ALA A 295 50.64 21.45 3.63
CA ALA A 295 50.76 22.08 2.33
C ALA A 295 51.64 23.36 2.41
N LEU A 296 51.41 24.21 3.42
CA LEU A 296 52.26 25.40 3.64
C LEU A 296 53.72 25.03 3.98
N TRP A 297 53.95 23.98 4.75
CA TRP A 297 55.29 23.50 5.04
C TRP A 297 55.98 22.96 3.77
N LEU A 298 55.30 22.12 2.96
CA LEU A 298 55.83 21.62 1.70
C LEU A 298 56.15 22.73 0.69
N TRP A 299 55.29 23.75 0.65
CA TRP A 299 55.56 24.95 -0.17
C TRP A 299 56.78 25.71 0.32
N SER A 300 56.97 25.90 1.62
CA SER A 300 58.09 26.61 2.20
C SER A 300 59.44 25.97 1.88
N ILE A 301 59.46 24.65 1.66
CA ILE A 301 60.66 23.90 1.22
C ILE A 301 60.77 23.75 -0.31
N GLY A 302 59.85 24.37 -1.08
CA GLY A 302 59.86 24.35 -2.55
C GLY A 302 59.38 23.01 -3.17
N SER A 303 58.70 22.16 -2.43
CA SER A 303 58.26 20.84 -2.91
C SER A 303 56.97 20.90 -3.74
N ILE A 304 56.09 21.87 -3.48
CA ILE A 304 54.82 22.05 -4.18
C ILE A 304 54.62 23.50 -4.64
N SER A 305 53.74 23.70 -5.66
CA SER A 305 53.34 25.01 -6.17
C SER A 305 52.28 25.69 -5.29
N LEU A 306 52.00 26.97 -5.52
CA LEU A 306 50.88 27.67 -4.89
C LEU A 306 49.53 27.14 -5.38
N GLY A 307 49.46 26.72 -6.65
CA GLY A 307 48.32 26.04 -7.22
C GLY A 307 48.01 24.73 -6.48
N ALA A 308 49.04 23.96 -6.12
CA ALA A 308 48.86 22.73 -5.33
C ALA A 308 48.31 23.00 -3.91
N ILE A 309 48.65 24.11 -3.25
CA ILE A 309 48.01 24.53 -1.99
C ILE A 309 46.52 24.82 -2.22
N THR A 310 46.21 25.55 -3.28
CA THR A 310 44.82 25.91 -3.64
C THR A 310 44.00 24.68 -3.92
N LEU A 311 44.57 23.72 -4.68
CA LEU A 311 43.94 22.39 -4.93
C LEU A 311 43.66 21.65 -3.61
N ALA A 312 44.70 21.55 -2.75
CA ALA A 312 44.57 20.80 -1.50
C ALA A 312 43.48 21.38 -0.58
N LEU A 313 43.45 22.70 -0.42
CA LEU A 313 42.40 23.37 0.39
C LEU A 313 41.03 23.26 -0.24
N GLY A 314 40.90 23.43 -1.55
CA GLY A 314 39.66 23.27 -2.28
C GLY A 314 39.06 21.87 -2.11
N LEU A 315 39.88 20.83 -2.30
CA LEU A 315 39.45 19.43 -2.12
C LEU A 315 39.05 19.13 -0.68
N VAL A 316 39.80 19.60 0.33
CA VAL A 316 39.46 19.37 1.75
C VAL A 316 38.14 20.06 2.13
N ILE A 317 37.90 21.29 1.67
CA ILE A 317 36.63 21.98 1.88
C ILE A 317 35.47 21.20 1.23
N ARG A 318 35.69 20.66 0.04
CA ARG A 318 34.70 19.82 -0.64
C ARG A 318 34.42 18.54 0.13
N ILE A 319 35.47 17.84 0.61
CA ILE A 319 35.32 16.63 1.44
C ILE A 319 34.54 16.93 2.74
N ASN A 320 34.81 18.09 3.37
CA ASN A 320 34.04 18.53 4.54
C ASN A 320 32.53 18.62 4.23
N ASN A 321 32.17 19.29 3.13
CA ASN A 321 30.77 19.43 2.74
C ASN A 321 30.14 18.08 2.39
N MET A 322 30.89 17.20 1.72
CA MET A 322 30.42 15.85 1.39
C MET A 322 30.22 14.96 2.60
N SER A 323 31.09 15.06 3.61
CA SER A 323 30.98 14.21 4.80
C SER A 323 29.67 14.42 5.55
N ALA A 324 29.18 15.66 5.62
CA ALA A 324 27.88 15.99 6.18
C ALA A 324 26.73 15.45 5.29
N TRP A 325 26.85 15.62 3.95
CA TRP A 325 25.86 15.12 3.00
C TRP A 325 25.74 13.57 3.02
N ILE A 326 26.87 12.84 3.04
CA ILE A 326 26.90 11.38 3.13
C ILE A 326 26.10 10.87 4.34
N MET A 327 26.20 11.57 5.47
CA MET A 327 25.46 11.19 6.67
C MET A 327 23.94 11.30 6.46
N TRP A 328 23.47 12.38 5.84
CA TRP A 328 22.07 12.53 5.48
C TRP A 328 21.59 11.44 4.52
N GLU A 329 22.43 11.10 3.54
CA GLU A 329 22.14 10.08 2.55
C GLU A 329 22.05 8.68 3.16
N VAL A 330 23.01 8.30 4.00
CA VAL A 330 22.99 7.02 4.73
C VAL A 330 21.76 6.92 5.64
N ASN A 331 21.38 8.02 6.31
CA ASN A 331 20.14 8.06 7.09
C ASN A 331 18.91 7.89 6.22
N GLY A 332 18.79 8.64 5.13
CA GLY A 332 17.68 8.55 4.18
C GLY A 332 17.55 7.15 3.58
N ILE A 333 18.65 6.55 3.14
CA ILE A 333 18.69 5.18 2.63
C ILE A 333 18.22 4.20 3.71
N SER A 334 18.73 4.32 4.95
CA SER A 334 18.36 3.44 6.05
C SER A 334 16.88 3.53 6.42
N GLU A 335 16.33 4.74 6.47
CA GLU A 335 14.89 4.97 6.73
C GLU A 335 14.04 4.39 5.61
N ASN A 336 14.39 4.65 4.37
CA ASN A 336 13.67 4.15 3.19
C ASN A 336 13.73 2.61 3.10
N VAL A 337 14.88 2.00 3.37
CA VAL A 337 15.03 0.54 3.42
C VAL A 337 14.17 -0.05 4.55
N GLY A 338 14.10 0.61 5.71
CA GLY A 338 13.22 0.24 6.81
C GLY A 338 11.74 0.26 6.41
N MET A 339 11.30 1.32 5.70
CA MET A 339 9.92 1.42 5.19
C MET A 339 9.61 0.34 4.14
N VAL A 340 10.56 0.01 3.25
CA VAL A 340 10.41 -1.12 2.31
C VAL A 340 10.28 -2.43 3.09
N GLN A 341 11.09 -2.64 4.13
CA GLN A 341 11.04 -3.85 4.97
C GLN A 341 9.69 -3.99 5.69
N ASP A 342 9.14 -2.90 6.22
CA ASP A 342 7.78 -2.90 6.80
C ASP A 342 6.71 -3.22 5.75
N GLY A 343 6.84 -2.65 4.54
CA GLY A 343 5.96 -2.94 3.41
C GLY A 343 5.98 -4.42 3.00
N LEU A 344 7.15 -5.05 3.00
CA LEU A 344 7.32 -6.47 2.66
C LEU A 344 6.50 -7.39 3.57
N ALA A 345 6.37 -7.08 4.87
CA ALA A 345 5.58 -7.87 5.80
C ALA A 345 4.10 -8.01 5.36
N THR A 346 3.59 -7.04 4.60
CA THR A 346 2.24 -7.06 4.04
C THR A 346 2.22 -7.55 2.57
N ILE A 347 3.10 -7.01 1.72
CA ILE A 347 3.05 -7.20 0.26
C ILE A 347 3.55 -8.59 -0.15
N SER A 348 4.50 -9.19 0.58
CA SER A 348 5.10 -10.49 0.23
C SER A 348 4.40 -11.69 0.86
N GLN A 349 3.19 -11.51 1.40
CA GLN A 349 2.40 -12.63 1.90
C GLN A 349 1.86 -13.47 0.73
N PRO A 350 1.99 -14.79 0.76
CA PRO A 350 1.43 -15.65 -0.28
C PRO A 350 -0.09 -15.54 -0.27
N ARG A 351 -0.70 -15.61 -1.46
CA ARG A 351 -2.16 -15.72 -1.59
C ARG A 351 -2.60 -17.07 -1.07
N GLN A 352 -3.64 -17.08 -0.23
CA GLN A 352 -4.15 -18.29 0.40
C GLN A 352 -5.07 -19.08 -0.54
N VAL A 353 -5.91 -18.39 -1.32
CA VAL A 353 -6.88 -19.00 -2.23
C VAL A 353 -6.48 -18.67 -3.67
N LEU A 354 -6.05 -19.68 -4.42
CA LEU A 354 -5.62 -19.56 -5.82
C LEU A 354 -6.53 -20.38 -6.73
N ASP A 355 -6.73 -19.90 -7.96
CA ASP A 355 -7.35 -20.72 -8.97
C ASP A 355 -6.40 -21.88 -9.34
N ALA A 356 -6.95 -23.08 -9.50
CA ALA A 356 -6.17 -24.21 -9.99
C ALA A 356 -5.63 -23.90 -11.39
N PRO A 357 -4.43 -24.40 -11.78
CA PRO A 357 -3.85 -24.13 -13.10
C PRO A 357 -4.76 -24.54 -14.28
N ASP A 358 -5.63 -25.52 -14.06
CA ASP A 358 -6.59 -26.08 -15.00
C ASP A 358 -8.03 -25.60 -14.76
N ALA A 359 -8.24 -24.60 -13.88
CA ALA A 359 -9.55 -24.11 -13.52
C ALA A 359 -10.34 -23.60 -14.75
N GLN A 360 -11.54 -24.13 -14.91
CA GLN A 360 -12.45 -23.74 -15.98
C GLN A 360 -13.53 -22.76 -15.49
N PRO A 361 -14.12 -21.96 -16.35
CA PRO A 361 -15.26 -21.13 -15.97
C PRO A 361 -16.45 -22.01 -15.55
N LEU A 362 -17.06 -21.71 -14.39
CA LEU A 362 -18.27 -22.36 -13.90
C LEU A 362 -19.43 -22.15 -14.90
N ARG A 363 -20.12 -23.24 -15.26
CA ARG A 363 -21.32 -23.19 -16.11
C ARG A 363 -22.50 -23.73 -15.34
N ILE A 364 -23.42 -22.85 -14.94
CA ILE A 364 -24.65 -23.23 -14.25
C ILE A 364 -25.74 -23.53 -15.28
N THR A 365 -26.38 -24.69 -15.14
CA THR A 365 -27.51 -25.15 -15.96
C THR A 365 -28.80 -25.23 -15.19
N ARG A 366 -28.74 -25.70 -13.95
CA ARG A 366 -29.92 -25.89 -13.06
C ARG A 366 -29.77 -25.11 -11.75
N GLY A 367 -28.53 -24.96 -11.25
CA GLY A 367 -28.23 -24.26 -10.01
C GLY A 367 -28.37 -25.13 -8.76
N GLU A 368 -28.16 -26.47 -8.87
CA GLU A 368 -28.08 -27.36 -7.71
C GLU A 368 -26.74 -27.10 -6.97
N VAL A 369 -26.79 -26.99 -5.64
CA VAL A 369 -25.62 -26.83 -4.76
C VAL A 369 -25.53 -28.03 -3.83
N ARG A 370 -24.38 -28.72 -3.81
CA ARG A 370 -24.16 -29.87 -2.93
C ARG A 370 -22.87 -29.69 -2.13
N PHE A 371 -22.99 -29.77 -0.83
CA PHE A 371 -21.91 -29.92 0.12
C PHE A 371 -21.74 -31.41 0.40
N ASP A 372 -20.55 -31.98 0.21
CA ASP A 372 -20.25 -33.40 0.22
C ASP A 372 -19.12 -33.65 1.23
N ASP A 373 -19.46 -34.17 2.39
CA ASP A 373 -18.56 -34.45 3.54
C ASP A 373 -17.66 -33.25 3.91
N MET A 374 -18.25 -32.05 3.91
CA MET A 374 -17.49 -30.79 4.02
C MET A 374 -17.01 -30.53 5.44
N SER A 375 -15.71 -30.27 5.62
CA SER A 375 -15.08 -29.86 6.87
C SER A 375 -14.26 -28.57 6.70
N PHE A 376 -14.32 -27.69 7.71
CA PHE A 376 -13.65 -26.39 7.66
C PHE A 376 -13.31 -25.82 9.04
N HIS A 377 -12.12 -25.18 9.15
CA HIS A 377 -11.71 -24.36 10.30
C HIS A 377 -10.99 -23.08 9.86
N TYR A 378 -10.99 -22.03 10.69
CA TYR A 378 -10.19 -20.84 10.46
C TYR A 378 -8.80 -21.00 11.11
N GLY A 379 -7.75 -21.02 10.29
CA GLY A 379 -6.36 -21.14 10.74
C GLY A 379 -6.10 -22.49 11.48
N SER A 380 -5.34 -22.45 12.57
CA SER A 380 -5.04 -23.66 13.40
C SER A 380 -6.07 -23.91 14.50
N GLY A 381 -7.25 -23.34 14.37
CA GLY A 381 -8.29 -23.34 15.41
C GLY A 381 -9.15 -24.59 15.45
N ARG A 382 -10.20 -24.50 16.30
CA ARG A 382 -11.23 -25.52 16.41
C ARG A 382 -12.03 -25.62 15.11
N GLU A 383 -12.36 -26.85 14.71
CA GLU A 383 -13.26 -27.15 13.60
C GLU A 383 -14.61 -26.44 13.79
N ILE A 384 -15.03 -25.67 12.78
CA ILE A 384 -16.27 -24.90 12.81
C ILE A 384 -17.37 -25.64 12.09
N ILE A 385 -17.03 -26.35 11.02
CA ILE A 385 -17.95 -27.23 10.28
C ILE A 385 -17.27 -28.59 10.17
N SER A 386 -18.02 -29.66 10.50
CA SER A 386 -17.51 -31.02 10.63
C SER A 386 -18.41 -31.97 9.87
N HIS A 387 -17.87 -32.60 8.81
CA HIS A 387 -18.53 -33.63 8.03
C HIS A 387 -19.98 -33.26 7.61
N LEU A 388 -20.14 -32.06 7.02
CA LEU A 388 -21.45 -31.55 6.65
C LEU A 388 -21.86 -32.04 5.25
N ASP A 389 -23.01 -32.73 5.20
CA ASP A 389 -23.69 -33.14 3.96
C ASP A 389 -24.97 -32.34 3.79
N LEU A 390 -25.09 -31.59 2.69
CA LEU A 390 -26.27 -30.82 2.35
C LEU A 390 -26.43 -30.71 0.84
N THR A 391 -27.61 -31.07 0.35
CA THR A 391 -28.00 -30.81 -1.04
C THR A 391 -29.12 -29.77 -1.07
N VAL A 392 -28.93 -28.73 -1.87
CA VAL A 392 -29.94 -27.71 -2.21
C VAL A 392 -30.32 -27.93 -3.65
N HIS A 393 -31.54 -28.35 -3.89
CA HIS A 393 -32.01 -28.67 -5.24
C HIS A 393 -32.18 -27.40 -6.10
N ALA A 394 -32.16 -27.60 -7.41
CA ALA A 394 -32.35 -26.49 -8.36
C ALA A 394 -33.69 -25.77 -8.11
N GLY A 395 -33.64 -24.46 -7.92
CA GLY A 395 -34.83 -23.63 -7.62
C GLY A 395 -35.36 -23.73 -6.21
N GLU A 396 -34.78 -24.58 -5.34
CA GLU A 396 -35.20 -24.73 -3.94
C GLU A 396 -34.75 -23.51 -3.12
N LYS A 397 -35.58 -23.08 -2.19
CA LYS A 397 -35.32 -22.02 -1.23
C LYS A 397 -35.11 -22.62 0.14
N ILE A 398 -33.87 -22.63 0.65
CA ILE A 398 -33.58 -23.13 1.99
C ILE A 398 -33.27 -21.98 2.96
N GLY A 399 -33.75 -22.16 4.22
CA GLY A 399 -33.42 -21.29 5.34
C GLY A 399 -32.40 -21.96 6.27
N LEU A 400 -31.23 -21.34 6.46
CA LEU A 400 -30.24 -21.76 7.44
C LEU A 400 -30.56 -21.11 8.79
N ILE A 401 -30.83 -21.91 9.81
CA ILE A 401 -31.20 -21.47 11.16
C ILE A 401 -30.22 -22.05 12.17
N GLY A 402 -30.07 -21.41 13.31
CA GLY A 402 -29.22 -21.91 14.39
C GLY A 402 -28.68 -20.79 15.27
N PRO A 403 -28.10 -21.12 16.42
CA PRO A 403 -27.51 -20.17 17.34
C PRO A 403 -26.39 -19.35 16.71
N SER A 404 -25.99 -18.24 17.34
CA SER A 404 -24.79 -17.52 16.96
C SER A 404 -23.57 -18.45 17.08
N GLY A 405 -22.68 -18.40 16.09
CA GLY A 405 -21.49 -19.29 16.05
C GLY A 405 -21.79 -20.73 15.54
N ALA A 406 -23.00 -21.08 15.09
CA ALA A 406 -23.32 -22.40 14.55
C ALA A 406 -22.65 -22.74 13.20
N GLY A 407 -21.99 -21.76 12.52
CA GLY A 407 -21.31 -21.99 11.24
C GLY A 407 -22.06 -21.48 10.01
N LYS A 408 -23.22 -20.79 10.15
CA LYS A 408 -24.07 -20.32 9.02
C LYS A 408 -23.30 -19.41 8.05
N SER A 409 -22.67 -18.33 8.52
CA SER A 409 -21.90 -17.40 7.69
C SER A 409 -20.62 -18.06 7.15
N THR A 410 -20.05 -19.02 7.89
CA THR A 410 -18.91 -19.82 7.42
C THR A 410 -19.30 -20.66 6.21
N LEU A 411 -20.47 -21.30 6.21
CA LEU A 411 -21.00 -22.06 5.07
C LEU A 411 -21.09 -21.19 3.81
N VAL A 412 -21.58 -19.96 3.96
CA VAL A 412 -21.66 -18.99 2.87
C VAL A 412 -20.27 -18.57 2.37
N ASN A 413 -19.35 -18.32 3.28
CA ASN A 413 -17.98 -17.89 2.92
C ASN A 413 -17.22 -18.97 2.13
N VAL A 414 -17.35 -20.24 2.51
CA VAL A 414 -16.71 -21.34 1.79
C VAL A 414 -17.40 -21.64 0.46
N LEU A 415 -18.72 -21.48 0.35
CA LEU A 415 -19.46 -21.58 -0.93
C LEU A 415 -19.00 -20.51 -1.94
N LEU A 416 -18.72 -19.31 -1.46
CA LEU A 416 -18.14 -18.22 -2.29
C LEU A 416 -16.64 -18.40 -2.55
N ARG A 417 -16.05 -19.48 -2.03
CA ARG A 417 -14.61 -19.74 -2.07
C ARG A 417 -13.79 -18.53 -1.63
N LEU A 418 -14.21 -17.90 -0.52
CA LEU A 418 -13.42 -16.89 0.18
C LEU A 418 -12.33 -17.54 1.04
N TYR A 419 -12.49 -18.83 1.33
CA TYR A 419 -11.56 -19.75 1.96
C TYR A 419 -11.65 -21.09 1.24
N ASP A 420 -10.54 -21.83 1.14
CA ASP A 420 -10.53 -23.21 0.68
C ASP A 420 -10.92 -24.16 1.82
N LEU A 421 -11.45 -25.34 1.49
CA LEU A 421 -11.87 -26.36 2.44
C LEU A 421 -10.67 -27.14 2.98
N GLU A 422 -10.81 -27.68 4.19
CA GLU A 422 -9.85 -28.61 4.77
C GLU A 422 -10.16 -30.07 4.39
N GLY A 423 -11.44 -30.39 4.16
CA GLY A 423 -11.91 -31.70 3.74
C GLY A 423 -13.25 -31.66 3.03
N GLY A 424 -13.52 -32.71 2.26
CA GLY A 424 -14.73 -32.78 1.44
C GLY A 424 -14.69 -31.89 0.21
N ARG A 425 -15.86 -31.57 -0.35
CA ARG A 425 -15.99 -30.72 -1.55
C ARG A 425 -17.34 -30.02 -1.62
N ILE A 426 -17.42 -28.96 -2.41
CA ILE A 426 -18.66 -28.28 -2.76
C ILE A 426 -18.84 -28.37 -4.27
N LEU A 427 -20.00 -28.83 -4.69
CA LEU A 427 -20.36 -29.01 -6.09
C LEU A 427 -21.50 -28.07 -6.49
N ILE A 428 -21.39 -27.43 -7.65
CA ILE A 428 -22.49 -26.70 -8.29
C ILE A 428 -22.78 -27.36 -9.64
N ASP A 429 -23.99 -27.89 -9.81
CA ASP A 429 -24.37 -28.71 -10.98
C ASP A 429 -23.32 -29.82 -11.27
N GLY A 430 -22.79 -30.46 -10.22
CA GLY A 430 -21.77 -31.52 -10.31
C GLY A 430 -20.34 -31.03 -10.56
N GLN A 431 -20.12 -29.72 -10.73
CA GLN A 431 -18.79 -29.13 -10.91
C GLN A 431 -18.21 -28.72 -9.56
N ASP A 432 -17.01 -29.22 -9.22
CA ASP A 432 -16.31 -28.87 -7.98
C ASP A 432 -15.81 -27.43 -8.03
N ILE A 433 -16.20 -26.62 -7.04
CA ILE A 433 -15.80 -25.20 -6.97
C ILE A 433 -14.29 -25.00 -6.78
N ALA A 434 -13.54 -26.01 -6.34
CA ALA A 434 -12.09 -25.96 -6.23
C ALA A 434 -11.41 -25.92 -7.62
N HIS A 435 -12.05 -26.50 -8.65
CA HIS A 435 -11.56 -26.60 -10.02
C HIS A 435 -12.21 -25.59 -10.98
N VAL A 436 -12.95 -24.61 -10.48
CA VAL A 436 -13.47 -23.51 -11.29
C VAL A 436 -12.80 -22.19 -10.93
N THR A 437 -12.80 -21.22 -11.86
CA THR A 437 -12.26 -19.89 -11.55
C THR A 437 -13.13 -19.14 -10.56
N GLN A 438 -12.53 -18.51 -9.55
CA GLN A 438 -13.23 -17.71 -8.52
C GLN A 438 -14.12 -16.63 -9.13
N ALA A 439 -13.62 -15.98 -10.21
CA ALA A 439 -14.36 -14.93 -10.90
C ALA A 439 -15.66 -15.48 -11.51
N SER A 440 -15.62 -16.65 -12.18
CA SER A 440 -16.83 -17.28 -12.75
C SER A 440 -17.79 -17.75 -11.66
N LEU A 441 -17.28 -18.37 -10.58
CA LEU A 441 -18.08 -18.80 -9.43
C LEU A 441 -18.85 -17.61 -8.83
N ARG A 442 -18.13 -16.55 -8.45
CA ARG A 442 -18.71 -15.38 -7.79
C ARG A 442 -19.63 -14.59 -8.72
N SER A 443 -19.42 -14.64 -10.04
CA SER A 443 -20.34 -13.98 -11.00
C SER A 443 -21.72 -14.64 -11.03
N GLN A 444 -21.79 -15.96 -10.78
CA GLN A 444 -23.02 -16.75 -10.81
C GLN A 444 -23.78 -16.81 -9.48
N ILE A 445 -23.26 -16.20 -8.43
CA ILE A 445 -23.90 -16.15 -7.10
C ILE A 445 -24.19 -14.71 -6.73
N GLY A 446 -25.44 -14.36 -6.54
CA GLY A 446 -25.89 -13.07 -5.98
C GLY A 446 -25.85 -13.12 -4.45
N VAL A 447 -25.33 -12.09 -3.79
CA VAL A 447 -25.24 -12.04 -2.33
C VAL A 447 -25.82 -10.72 -1.82
N VAL A 448 -26.81 -10.81 -0.94
CA VAL A 448 -27.30 -9.67 -0.14
C VAL A 448 -26.77 -9.86 1.27
N THR A 449 -25.83 -9.02 1.68
CA THR A 449 -25.17 -9.09 2.99
C THR A 449 -25.93 -8.31 4.06
N GLN A 450 -25.75 -8.69 5.33
CA GLN A 450 -26.29 -7.98 6.50
C GLN A 450 -25.81 -6.53 6.52
N ASP A 451 -24.50 -6.31 6.39
CA ASP A 451 -23.89 -4.99 6.24
C ASP A 451 -23.87 -4.58 4.76
N THR A 452 -24.78 -3.68 4.40
CA THR A 452 -24.88 -3.12 3.05
C THR A 452 -23.87 -1.99 2.86
N SER A 453 -22.61 -2.32 2.68
CA SER A 453 -21.59 -1.34 2.36
C SER A 453 -21.70 -0.86 0.91
N LEU A 454 -21.61 0.46 0.71
CA LEU A 454 -21.56 1.08 -0.60
C LEU A 454 -20.17 1.67 -0.82
N LEU A 455 -19.70 1.60 -2.05
CA LEU A 455 -18.45 2.22 -2.45
C LEU A 455 -18.60 3.74 -2.47
N HIS A 456 -17.56 4.48 -2.11
CA HIS A 456 -17.54 5.95 -2.17
C HIS A 456 -17.47 6.44 -3.63
N ARG A 457 -18.56 6.22 -4.35
CA ARG A 457 -18.75 6.52 -5.78
C ARG A 457 -20.18 7.00 -6.00
N SER A 458 -20.53 7.29 -7.26
CA SER A 458 -21.92 7.60 -7.61
C SER A 458 -22.87 6.44 -7.30
N ILE A 459 -24.17 6.72 -7.13
CA ILE A 459 -25.22 5.69 -7.02
C ILE A 459 -25.18 4.79 -8.27
N ARG A 460 -25.00 5.39 -9.46
CA ARG A 460 -24.87 4.67 -10.74
C ARG A 460 -23.73 3.65 -10.69
N ASP A 461 -22.53 4.06 -10.30
CA ASP A 461 -21.37 3.16 -10.22
C ASP A 461 -21.59 2.04 -9.20
N ASN A 462 -22.25 2.35 -8.09
CA ASN A 462 -22.62 1.35 -7.08
C ASN A 462 -23.56 0.29 -7.62
N LEU A 463 -24.53 0.67 -8.44
CA LEU A 463 -25.46 -0.26 -9.06
C LEU A 463 -24.81 -1.07 -10.20
N LEU A 464 -24.10 -0.41 -11.09
CA LEU A 464 -23.39 -1.04 -12.22
C LEU A 464 -22.28 -1.99 -11.75
N TYR A 465 -21.83 -1.90 -10.50
CA TYR A 465 -20.87 -2.87 -9.95
C TYR A 465 -21.41 -4.30 -9.97
N GLY A 466 -22.73 -4.49 -9.92
CA GLY A 466 -23.38 -5.80 -10.11
C GLY A 466 -23.24 -6.35 -11.54
N ARG A 467 -23.29 -5.47 -12.55
CA ARG A 467 -23.17 -5.81 -13.97
C ARG A 467 -22.68 -4.60 -14.77
N PRO A 468 -21.35 -4.46 -14.97
CA PRO A 468 -20.74 -3.27 -15.59
C PRO A 468 -21.25 -2.97 -17.03
N GLY A 469 -21.67 -4.00 -17.78
CA GLY A 469 -22.19 -3.86 -19.14
C GLY A 469 -23.72 -3.74 -19.22
N ALA A 470 -24.43 -3.45 -18.12
CA ALA A 470 -25.88 -3.29 -18.14
C ALA A 470 -26.30 -2.05 -18.90
N THR A 471 -27.43 -2.18 -19.66
CA THR A 471 -28.05 -1.04 -20.34
C THR A 471 -28.77 -0.13 -19.34
N GLU A 472 -29.02 1.13 -19.73
CA GLU A 472 -29.79 2.07 -18.91
C GLU A 472 -31.19 1.55 -18.58
N ALA A 473 -31.83 0.86 -19.53
CA ALA A 473 -33.15 0.24 -19.31
C ALA A 473 -33.09 -0.86 -18.23
N GLN A 474 -32.06 -1.70 -18.24
CA GLN A 474 -31.85 -2.73 -17.21
C GLN A 474 -31.56 -2.11 -15.85
N LEU A 475 -30.76 -1.04 -15.80
CA LEU A 475 -30.46 -0.29 -14.60
C LEU A 475 -31.73 0.27 -13.95
N LEU A 476 -32.55 0.97 -14.74
CA LEU A 476 -33.82 1.55 -14.28
C LEU A 476 -34.84 0.50 -13.88
N ASP A 477 -34.87 -0.66 -14.55
CA ASP A 477 -35.72 -1.77 -14.16
C ASP A 477 -35.31 -2.35 -12.79
N ALA A 478 -34.02 -2.58 -12.58
CA ALA A 478 -33.51 -3.06 -11.30
C ALA A 478 -33.80 -2.08 -10.14
N ILE A 479 -33.69 -0.77 -10.39
CA ILE A 479 -34.02 0.28 -9.43
C ILE A 479 -35.50 0.25 -9.06
N ARG A 480 -36.42 0.13 -10.04
CA ARG A 480 -37.88 0.04 -9.79
C ARG A 480 -38.23 -1.23 -9.02
N ARG A 481 -37.69 -2.38 -9.42
CA ARG A 481 -37.92 -3.66 -8.72
C ARG A 481 -37.43 -3.68 -7.28
N ALA A 482 -36.39 -2.87 -6.98
CA ALA A 482 -35.90 -2.66 -5.61
C ALA A 482 -36.60 -1.50 -4.89
N ARG A 483 -37.60 -0.84 -5.52
CA ARG A 483 -38.27 0.37 -5.02
C ARG A 483 -37.30 1.49 -4.61
N ALA A 484 -36.14 1.56 -5.28
CA ALA A 484 -35.13 2.57 -5.01
C ALA A 484 -35.36 3.89 -5.78
N ASP A 485 -36.21 3.86 -6.80
CA ASP A 485 -36.66 5.03 -7.56
C ASP A 485 -37.39 6.06 -6.69
N GLU A 486 -38.08 5.63 -5.65
CA GLU A 486 -38.79 6.48 -4.71
C GLU A 486 -37.92 7.56 -4.06
N PHE A 487 -36.63 7.27 -3.83
CA PHE A 487 -35.73 8.21 -3.15
C PHE A 487 -34.54 8.66 -3.99
N ILE A 488 -34.07 7.86 -4.95
CA ILE A 488 -32.86 8.18 -5.73
C ILE A 488 -33.00 9.53 -6.42
N GLY A 489 -34.19 9.82 -7.02
CA GLY A 489 -34.42 11.08 -7.75
C GLY A 489 -34.26 12.34 -6.88
N ALA A 490 -34.50 12.25 -5.58
CA ALA A 490 -34.40 13.36 -4.64
C ALA A 490 -32.99 13.54 -4.04
N LEU A 491 -32.05 12.62 -4.30
CA LEU A 491 -30.71 12.69 -3.75
C LEU A 491 -29.93 13.85 -4.36
N VAL A 492 -29.25 14.61 -3.48
CA VAL A 492 -28.30 15.67 -3.87
C VAL A 492 -27.09 15.56 -2.95
N ASP A 493 -25.88 15.48 -3.51
CA ASP A 493 -24.65 15.46 -2.72
C ASP A 493 -24.09 16.87 -2.44
N GLY A 494 -22.99 16.94 -1.68
CA GLY A 494 -22.36 18.20 -1.30
C GLY A 494 -21.80 19.02 -2.47
N ASP A 495 -21.55 18.39 -3.62
CA ASP A 495 -21.07 19.04 -4.85
C ASP A 495 -22.23 19.42 -5.79
N GLY A 496 -23.49 19.17 -5.39
CA GLY A 496 -24.68 19.49 -6.17
C GLY A 496 -25.05 18.46 -7.25
N ARG A 497 -24.39 17.29 -7.29
CA ARG A 497 -24.75 16.18 -8.19
C ARG A 497 -26.05 15.54 -7.72
N ARG A 498 -26.90 15.11 -8.66
CA ARG A 498 -28.27 14.68 -8.35
C ARG A 498 -28.54 13.24 -8.80
N GLY A 499 -29.48 12.60 -8.13
CA GLY A 499 -30.03 11.31 -8.52
C GLY A 499 -28.96 10.21 -8.59
N LEU A 500 -28.86 9.56 -9.75
CA LEU A 500 -27.90 8.50 -10.01
C LEU A 500 -26.43 8.97 -9.97
N ASP A 501 -26.19 10.24 -10.25
CA ASP A 501 -24.84 10.81 -10.27
C ASP A 501 -24.40 11.33 -8.90
N ALA A 502 -25.30 11.38 -7.91
CA ALA A 502 -24.96 11.73 -6.53
C ALA A 502 -23.99 10.68 -5.94
N HIS A 503 -22.91 11.17 -5.31
CA HIS A 503 -21.91 10.30 -4.67
C HIS A 503 -22.33 9.90 -3.26
N VAL A 504 -21.98 8.68 -2.88
CA VAL A 504 -22.13 8.14 -1.53
C VAL A 504 -20.80 8.25 -0.80
N GLY A 505 -20.79 8.56 0.51
CA GLY A 505 -19.58 8.57 1.32
C GLY A 505 -19.56 9.67 2.37
N GLU A 506 -18.41 9.90 3.03
CA GLU A 506 -18.27 10.87 4.13
C GLU A 506 -18.64 12.31 3.74
N ARG A 507 -18.40 12.70 2.49
CA ARG A 507 -18.77 14.01 1.90
C ARG A 507 -19.94 13.93 0.92
N GLY A 508 -20.51 12.73 0.73
CA GLY A 508 -21.63 12.47 -0.16
C GLY A 508 -22.96 12.43 0.54
N VAL A 509 -23.93 11.81 -0.14
CA VAL A 509 -25.28 11.62 0.41
C VAL A 509 -25.25 10.66 1.59
N LYS A 510 -25.89 11.05 2.68
CA LYS A 510 -26.14 10.17 3.82
C LYS A 510 -27.43 9.39 3.56
N LEU A 511 -27.28 8.10 3.30
CA LEU A 511 -28.40 7.18 3.09
C LEU A 511 -28.83 6.53 4.40
N SER A 512 -30.14 6.33 4.58
CA SER A 512 -30.66 5.51 5.68
C SER A 512 -30.28 4.03 5.50
N GLY A 513 -30.39 3.21 6.56
CA GLY A 513 -30.16 1.77 6.48
C GLY A 513 -30.97 1.10 5.38
N GLY A 514 -32.28 1.39 5.32
CA GLY A 514 -33.18 0.86 4.32
C GLY A 514 -32.89 1.33 2.89
N GLN A 515 -32.42 2.57 2.71
CA GLN A 515 -32.00 3.08 1.39
C GLN A 515 -30.75 2.36 0.90
N ARG A 516 -29.73 2.17 1.79
CA ARG A 516 -28.54 1.37 1.44
C ARG A 516 -28.90 -0.04 1.04
N GLN A 517 -29.81 -0.66 1.78
CA GLN A 517 -30.26 -2.03 1.51
C GLN A 517 -30.99 -2.15 0.18
N ARG A 518 -31.90 -1.22 -0.16
CA ARG A 518 -32.58 -1.20 -1.47
C ARG A 518 -31.59 -1.00 -2.63
N ILE A 519 -30.55 -0.20 -2.47
CA ILE A 519 -29.46 -0.10 -3.46
C ILE A 519 -28.70 -1.42 -3.59
N ALA A 520 -28.40 -2.11 -2.48
CA ALA A 520 -27.74 -3.41 -2.52
C ALA A 520 -28.61 -4.47 -3.20
N ILE A 521 -29.92 -4.49 -2.93
CA ILE A 521 -30.88 -5.38 -3.63
C ILE A 521 -30.94 -5.06 -5.11
N ALA A 522 -31.01 -3.78 -5.51
CA ALA A 522 -30.98 -3.37 -6.92
C ALA A 522 -29.70 -3.83 -7.63
N ARG A 523 -28.55 -3.77 -6.96
CA ARG A 523 -27.28 -4.30 -7.45
C ARG A 523 -27.34 -5.80 -7.74
N VAL A 524 -27.96 -6.58 -6.86
CA VAL A 524 -28.09 -8.03 -7.02
C VAL A 524 -29.15 -8.38 -8.06
N LEU A 525 -30.26 -7.62 -8.16
CA LEU A 525 -31.24 -7.73 -9.23
C LEU A 525 -30.59 -7.51 -10.61
N LEU A 526 -29.75 -6.48 -10.72
CA LEU A 526 -29.03 -6.16 -11.96
C LEU A 526 -28.03 -7.25 -12.34
N LYS A 527 -27.38 -7.88 -11.36
CA LYS A 527 -26.48 -9.02 -11.55
C LYS A 527 -27.19 -10.25 -12.12
N ASP A 528 -28.41 -10.49 -11.71
CA ASP A 528 -29.31 -11.57 -12.17
C ASP A 528 -28.68 -12.98 -12.13
N ALA A 529 -28.01 -13.29 -11.02
CA ALA A 529 -27.36 -14.59 -10.82
C ALA A 529 -28.38 -15.70 -10.53
N PRO A 530 -28.16 -16.95 -10.99
CA PRO A 530 -29.07 -18.10 -10.79
C PRO A 530 -29.08 -18.63 -9.34
N ILE A 531 -28.02 -18.42 -8.57
CA ILE A 531 -27.95 -18.77 -7.14
C ILE A 531 -27.96 -17.48 -6.33
N LEU A 532 -28.74 -17.45 -5.26
CA LEU A 532 -28.88 -16.31 -4.39
C LEU A 532 -28.58 -16.68 -2.93
N ILE A 533 -27.76 -15.86 -2.30
CA ILE A 533 -27.48 -15.92 -0.87
C ILE A 533 -28.07 -14.68 -0.20
N LEU A 534 -28.85 -14.87 0.84
CA LEU A 534 -29.43 -13.80 1.66
C LEU A 534 -28.89 -13.93 3.09
N ASP A 535 -28.13 -12.94 3.56
CA ASP A 535 -27.61 -12.89 4.94
C ASP A 535 -28.34 -11.77 5.70
N GLU A 536 -29.31 -12.13 6.54
CA GLU A 536 -30.05 -11.27 7.47
C GLU A 536 -30.47 -9.88 6.91
N ALA A 537 -31.12 -9.88 5.75
CA ALA A 537 -31.38 -8.69 4.94
C ALA A 537 -32.35 -7.63 5.55
N THR A 538 -32.79 -7.70 6.82
CA THR A 538 -33.85 -6.81 7.33
C THR A 538 -33.71 -6.34 8.78
N SER A 539 -32.54 -6.39 9.43
CA SER A 539 -32.37 -5.94 10.82
C SER A 539 -32.53 -4.42 10.99
N ALA A 540 -33.32 -3.96 11.98
CA ALA A 540 -33.47 -2.58 12.46
C ALA A 540 -34.07 -1.55 11.47
N LEU A 541 -35.18 -1.85 10.81
CA LEU A 541 -35.88 -0.97 9.88
C LEU A 541 -37.32 -0.67 10.35
N ASP A 542 -37.84 0.49 9.94
CA ASP A 542 -39.25 0.85 10.13
C ASP A 542 -40.16 -0.09 9.34
N SER A 543 -41.37 -0.36 9.85
CA SER A 543 -42.28 -1.38 9.32
C SER A 543 -42.65 -1.19 7.84
N GLU A 544 -42.80 0.04 7.36
CA GLU A 544 -43.09 0.33 5.94
C GLU A 544 -41.91 0.03 5.03
N VAL A 545 -40.69 0.41 5.45
CA VAL A 545 -39.46 0.12 4.73
C VAL A 545 -39.17 -1.37 4.70
N GLU A 546 -39.49 -2.10 5.79
CA GLU A 546 -39.37 -3.54 5.87
C GLU A 546 -40.27 -4.24 4.86
N ALA A 547 -41.54 -3.84 4.75
CA ALA A 547 -42.49 -4.40 3.77
C ALA A 547 -42.00 -4.22 2.32
N ALA A 548 -41.49 -3.02 1.97
CA ALA A 548 -40.98 -2.75 0.65
C ALA A 548 -39.71 -3.59 0.32
N ILE A 549 -38.85 -3.81 1.30
CA ILE A 549 -37.64 -4.64 1.14
C ILE A 549 -38.03 -6.12 0.98
N GLN A 550 -39.01 -6.59 1.75
CA GLN A 550 -39.50 -7.98 1.64
C GLN A 550 -40.08 -8.28 0.27
N GLU A 551 -40.91 -7.39 -0.29
CA GLU A 551 -41.46 -7.53 -1.65
C GLU A 551 -40.35 -7.54 -2.71
N SER A 552 -39.33 -6.68 -2.54
CA SER A 552 -38.15 -6.65 -3.42
C SER A 552 -37.34 -7.96 -3.34
N LEU A 553 -37.20 -8.55 -2.13
CA LEU A 553 -36.54 -9.84 -1.92
C LEU A 553 -37.34 -11.00 -2.54
N GLU A 554 -38.68 -10.99 -2.44
CA GLU A 554 -39.54 -11.98 -3.10
C GLU A 554 -39.32 -11.97 -4.62
N THR A 555 -39.34 -10.78 -5.19
CA THR A 555 -39.08 -10.59 -6.62
C THR A 555 -37.67 -11.09 -7.01
N LEU A 556 -36.67 -10.87 -6.15
CA LEU A 556 -35.30 -11.33 -6.36
C LEU A 556 -35.18 -12.86 -6.31
N MET A 557 -35.94 -13.54 -5.42
CA MET A 557 -35.91 -15.00 -5.23
C MET A 557 -36.60 -15.80 -6.31
N GLN A 558 -37.45 -15.19 -7.16
CA GLN A 558 -38.23 -15.90 -8.16
C GLN A 558 -37.35 -16.65 -9.16
N GLY A 559 -37.59 -17.95 -9.32
CA GLY A 559 -36.89 -18.82 -10.28
C GLY A 559 -35.44 -19.11 -9.95
N LYS A 560 -34.97 -18.82 -8.74
CA LYS A 560 -33.58 -18.99 -8.32
C LYS A 560 -33.41 -20.01 -7.22
N THR A 561 -32.26 -20.65 -7.14
CA THR A 561 -31.86 -21.44 -5.95
C THR A 561 -31.43 -20.46 -4.85
N VAL A 562 -32.03 -20.57 -3.67
CA VAL A 562 -31.83 -19.59 -2.59
C VAL A 562 -31.31 -20.26 -1.32
N ILE A 563 -30.27 -19.70 -0.75
CA ILE A 563 -29.74 -20.03 0.57
C ILE A 563 -29.88 -18.78 1.45
N ALA A 564 -30.82 -18.78 2.39
CA ALA A 564 -31.06 -17.65 3.27
C ALA A 564 -30.62 -17.95 4.71
N ILE A 565 -29.75 -17.11 5.29
CA ILE A 565 -29.52 -17.11 6.74
C ILE A 565 -30.68 -16.36 7.35
N ALA A 566 -31.57 -17.13 8.00
CA ALA A 566 -32.86 -16.64 8.46
C ALA A 566 -32.80 -16.32 9.96
N HIS A 567 -32.99 -15.06 10.30
CA HIS A 567 -33.15 -14.58 11.67
C HIS A 567 -34.55 -14.01 11.95
N ARG A 568 -35.39 -13.82 10.92
CA ARG A 568 -36.75 -13.28 11.04
C ARG A 568 -37.80 -14.26 10.58
N LEU A 569 -38.93 -14.25 11.30
CA LEU A 569 -40.09 -15.09 11.04
C LEU A 569 -40.63 -14.96 9.62
N SER A 570 -40.68 -13.74 9.10
CA SER A 570 -41.16 -13.43 7.76
C SER A 570 -40.32 -14.07 6.65
N THR A 571 -39.01 -14.20 6.85
CA THR A 571 -38.10 -14.87 5.92
C THR A 571 -38.26 -16.39 6.01
N ILE A 572 -38.37 -16.93 7.24
CA ILE A 572 -38.51 -18.37 7.50
C ILE A 572 -39.80 -18.93 6.85
N ALA A 573 -40.90 -18.20 6.95
CA ALA A 573 -42.20 -18.64 6.45
C ALA A 573 -42.27 -18.84 4.92
N ARG A 574 -41.28 -18.35 4.18
CA ARG A 574 -41.21 -18.36 2.70
C ARG A 574 -40.23 -19.38 2.14
N MET A 575 -39.51 -20.10 3.02
CA MET A 575 -38.55 -21.13 2.61
C MET A 575 -39.25 -22.47 2.40
N ASP A 576 -38.86 -23.18 1.36
CA ASP A 576 -39.38 -24.51 1.06
C ASP A 576 -38.92 -25.52 2.11
N ARG A 577 -37.68 -25.37 2.58
CA ARG A 577 -37.06 -26.21 3.60
C ARG A 577 -36.19 -25.39 4.56
N LEU A 578 -36.16 -25.78 5.81
CA LEU A 578 -35.30 -25.21 6.83
C LEU A 578 -34.24 -26.23 7.22
N VAL A 579 -33.01 -25.76 7.42
CA VAL A 579 -31.87 -26.54 7.86
C VAL A 579 -31.32 -25.91 9.13
N VAL A 580 -31.36 -26.66 10.22
CA VAL A 580 -30.94 -26.18 11.54
C VAL A 580 -29.50 -26.65 11.78
N LEU A 581 -28.63 -25.68 11.96
CA LEU A 581 -27.22 -25.88 12.27
C LEU A 581 -26.98 -25.67 13.77
N ASP A 582 -26.25 -26.60 14.40
CA ASP A 582 -25.69 -26.44 15.73
C ASP A 582 -24.26 -26.98 15.74
N ARG A 583 -23.30 -26.18 16.22
CA ARG A 583 -21.87 -26.53 16.34
C ARG A 583 -21.30 -27.16 15.07
N GLY A 584 -21.63 -26.59 13.93
CA GLY A 584 -21.08 -27.00 12.63
C GLY A 584 -21.68 -28.24 12.00
N GLN A 585 -22.80 -28.78 12.57
CA GLN A 585 -23.49 -29.94 12.07
C GLN A 585 -24.97 -29.63 11.82
N ILE A 586 -25.60 -30.34 10.89
CA ILE A 586 -27.03 -30.27 10.65
C ILE A 586 -27.71 -31.17 11.69
N VAL A 587 -28.53 -30.58 12.57
CA VAL A 587 -29.25 -31.30 13.63
C VAL A 587 -30.69 -31.54 13.28
N GLU A 588 -31.33 -30.68 12.49
CA GLU A 588 -32.72 -30.81 12.04
C GLU A 588 -32.87 -30.28 10.61
N ALA A 589 -33.70 -30.91 9.81
CA ALA A 589 -34.08 -30.42 8.49
C ALA A 589 -35.54 -30.79 8.18
N GLY A 590 -36.32 -29.85 7.65
CA GLY A 590 -37.71 -30.07 7.32
C GLY A 590 -38.46 -28.77 6.98
N THR A 591 -39.79 -28.89 6.84
CA THR A 591 -40.66 -27.72 6.68
C THR A 591 -40.86 -27.03 8.03
N HIS A 592 -41.24 -25.75 8.01
CA HIS A 592 -41.58 -25.00 9.21
C HIS A 592 -42.55 -25.74 10.13
N ALA A 593 -43.70 -26.19 9.59
CA ALA A 593 -44.72 -26.90 10.38
C ALA A 593 -44.18 -28.22 10.96
N GLY A 594 -43.40 -28.97 10.19
CA GLY A 594 -42.79 -30.22 10.65
C GLY A 594 -41.81 -30.02 11.81
N LEU A 595 -40.93 -29.04 11.70
CA LEU A 595 -39.94 -28.77 12.74
C LEU A 595 -40.53 -28.17 14.02
N VAL A 596 -41.61 -27.38 13.93
CA VAL A 596 -42.35 -26.91 15.11
C VAL A 596 -43.01 -28.10 15.82
N ALA A 597 -43.63 -29.03 15.07
CA ALA A 597 -44.25 -30.21 15.63
C ALA A 597 -43.28 -31.19 16.30
N GLN A 598 -42.01 -31.25 15.83
CA GLN A 598 -40.95 -32.07 16.43
C GLN A 598 -40.51 -31.60 17.82
N GLY A 599 -40.75 -30.33 18.19
CA GLY A 599 -40.37 -29.77 19.49
C GLY A 599 -38.88 -29.69 19.76
N GLY A 600 -38.04 -29.73 18.70
CA GLY A 600 -36.60 -29.74 18.77
C GLY A 600 -35.94 -28.37 18.99
N LEU A 601 -34.70 -28.19 18.52
CA LEU A 601 -33.95 -26.93 18.63
C LEU A 601 -34.66 -25.80 17.89
N TYR A 602 -35.20 -26.09 16.70
CA TYR A 602 -35.95 -25.11 15.92
C TYR A 602 -37.17 -24.59 16.67
N ALA A 603 -37.98 -25.49 17.23
CA ALA A 603 -39.21 -25.12 17.97
C ALA A 603 -38.89 -24.23 19.18
N ARG A 604 -37.77 -24.49 19.88
CA ARG A 604 -37.29 -23.64 20.98
C ARG A 604 -36.87 -22.26 20.49
N LEU A 605 -36.09 -22.18 19.42
CA LEU A 605 -35.66 -20.89 18.83
C LEU A 605 -36.85 -20.08 18.34
N TRP A 606 -37.83 -20.75 17.75
CA TRP A 606 -39.07 -20.15 17.28
C TRP A 606 -39.94 -19.60 18.44
N SER A 607 -40.12 -20.37 19.52
CA SER A 607 -40.90 -19.94 20.70
C SER A 607 -40.27 -18.72 21.39
N HIS A 608 -38.96 -18.64 21.44
CA HIS A 608 -38.26 -17.46 21.97
C HIS A 608 -38.49 -16.21 21.14
N GLN A 609 -38.64 -16.32 19.81
CA GLN A 609 -38.90 -15.19 18.94
C GLN A 609 -40.36 -14.76 18.92
N THR A 610 -41.30 -15.72 19.09
CA THR A 610 -42.75 -15.46 19.11
C THR A 610 -43.26 -15.14 20.50
N GLY A 611 -42.65 -15.67 21.56
CA GLY A 611 -43.09 -15.53 22.95
C GLY A 611 -42.95 -14.11 23.53
N GLY A 612 -42.32 -13.16 22.82
CA GLY A 612 -42.36 -11.74 23.17
C GLY A 612 -43.62 -11.00 22.72
N PHE A 613 -44.49 -11.65 21.92
CA PHE A 613 -45.74 -11.07 21.39
C PHE A 613 -47.03 -11.74 21.90
N VAL A 614 -46.93 -12.82 22.69
CA VAL A 614 -48.10 -13.55 23.25
C VAL A 614 -48.10 -13.37 24.76
N GLY A 615 -48.48 -12.19 25.21
CA GLY A 615 -48.59 -11.91 26.63
C GLY A 615 -49.27 -10.60 26.95
N LEU A 616 -50.36 -10.27 26.26
CA LEU A 616 -51.37 -9.30 26.67
C LEU A 616 -52.70 -9.72 26.06
N ASP A 617 -53.36 -10.69 26.72
CA ASP A 617 -54.82 -10.85 26.79
C ASP A 617 -55.20 -10.94 28.27
#